data_b0c47bedd196983a70060dab319e32cc
#
_entry.id   b0c47bedd196983a70060dab319e32cc
#
_cell.length_a   1.000
_cell.length_b   1.000
_cell.length_c   1.000
_cell.angle_alpha   90.00
_cell.angle_beta   90.00
_cell.angle_gamma   90.00
#
_symmetry.space_group_name_H-M   'P 1'
#
loop_
_entity.id
_entity.type
_entity.pdbx_description
1 polymer ?
#
loop_
_entity_poly.entity_id
_entity_poly.type
_entity_poly.pdbx_seq_one_letter_code
_entity_poly.pdbx_strand_id
1 'polypeptide(L)'
;LHVLTDYLNQDSMKTASGEVRHVILTEEGFTAQSLTRGDVSDIQAAAFAYAYYLVDNNPYIDAFILNRQVDAVIEVEQSCSFGLWTVDMSSPNRVIAVMPKNIYNVFKYIDTNKSLKYTEFAKKIIGINKWSDVIPGFKLQE
;
A
#
# COMPACT_ATOMS: atom_id res chain seq x y z
N LEU A 1 11.09 -2.95 -4.98
CA LEU A 1 10.34 -3.84 -5.88
C LEU A 1 11.13 -4.17 -7.14
N HIS A 2 11.73 -3.18 -7.83
CA HIS A 2 12.53 -3.44 -9.05
C HIS A 2 13.67 -4.42 -8.81
N VAL A 3 14.37 -4.36 -7.69
CA VAL A 3 15.50 -5.28 -7.38
C VAL A 3 15.09 -6.74 -7.51
N LEU A 4 13.91 -7.13 -6.98
CA LEU A 4 13.42 -8.50 -7.07
C LEU A 4 13.00 -8.85 -8.50
N THR A 5 12.22 -7.99 -9.15
CA THR A 5 11.74 -8.26 -10.51
C THR A 5 12.87 -8.23 -11.55
N ASP A 6 13.87 -7.38 -11.38
CA ASP A 6 15.09 -7.36 -12.21
C ASP A 6 15.92 -8.65 -12.02
N TYR A 7 16.02 -9.13 -10.78
CA TYR A 7 16.66 -10.41 -10.50
C TYR A 7 15.94 -11.56 -11.20
N LEU A 8 14.61 -11.62 -11.08
CA LEU A 8 13.79 -12.67 -11.71
C LEU A 8 13.80 -12.61 -13.25
N ASN A 9 14.15 -11.46 -13.82
CA ASN A 9 14.26 -11.27 -15.26
C ASN A 9 15.61 -11.73 -15.85
N GLN A 10 16.57 -12.13 -15.01
CA GLN A 10 17.81 -12.72 -15.49
C GLN A 10 17.54 -14.09 -16.14
N ASP A 11 18.27 -14.43 -17.20
CA ASP A 11 18.04 -15.68 -17.96
C ASP A 11 18.11 -16.94 -17.09
N SER A 12 18.98 -16.96 -16.07
CA SER A 12 19.11 -18.06 -15.11
C SER A 12 17.91 -18.24 -14.18
N MET A 13 17.05 -17.21 -14.05
CA MET A 13 15.89 -17.18 -13.14
C MET A 13 14.57 -17.42 -13.86
N LYS A 14 14.55 -17.39 -15.18
CA LYS A 14 13.36 -17.65 -15.98
C LYS A 14 12.90 -19.10 -15.88
N THR A 15 11.67 -19.36 -16.28
CA THR A 15 11.15 -20.73 -16.43
C THR A 15 11.86 -21.49 -17.53
N ALA A 16 11.65 -22.81 -17.63
CA ALA A 16 12.19 -23.61 -18.72
C ALA A 16 11.66 -23.17 -20.11
N SER A 17 10.51 -22.50 -20.16
CA SER A 17 9.94 -21.88 -21.37
C SER A 17 10.48 -20.47 -21.67
N GLY A 18 11.39 -19.94 -20.84
CA GLY A 18 11.97 -18.61 -21.02
C GLY A 18 11.13 -17.44 -20.46
N GLU A 19 10.05 -17.75 -19.73
CA GLU A 19 9.16 -16.74 -19.17
C GLU A 19 9.70 -16.20 -17.85
N VAL A 20 9.49 -14.90 -17.59
CA VAL A 20 9.81 -14.28 -16.30
C VAL A 20 8.81 -14.77 -15.24
N ARG A 21 9.30 -15.07 -14.05
CA ARG A 21 8.45 -15.44 -12.91
C ARG A 21 7.82 -14.19 -12.31
N HIS A 22 6.51 -14.20 -12.18
CA HIS A 22 5.78 -13.09 -11.57
C HIS A 22 5.74 -13.19 -10.04
N VAL A 23 5.46 -12.06 -9.40
CA VAL A 23 5.45 -11.88 -7.94
C VAL A 23 4.04 -11.59 -7.46
N ILE A 24 3.65 -12.16 -6.34
CA ILE A 24 2.48 -11.78 -5.57
C ILE A 24 2.95 -11.28 -4.21
N LEU A 25 2.56 -10.05 -3.84
CA LEU A 25 2.82 -9.46 -2.54
C LEU A 25 1.62 -9.78 -1.63
N THR A 26 1.81 -10.67 -0.66
CA THR A 26 0.70 -11.34 0.05
C THR A 26 0.29 -10.69 1.37
N GLU A 27 1.17 -9.91 2.00
CA GLU A 27 0.92 -9.34 3.34
C GLU A 27 1.56 -7.95 3.46
N GLU A 28 1.09 -7.03 2.64
CA GLU A 28 1.63 -5.69 2.62
C GLU A 28 0.83 -4.74 3.52
N GLY A 29 1.53 -3.92 4.31
CA GLY A 29 0.85 -2.97 5.18
C GLY A 29 1.78 -1.86 5.67
N PHE A 30 1.15 -0.75 6.02
CA PHE A 30 1.79 0.42 6.62
C PHE A 30 1.05 0.76 7.90
N THR A 31 1.77 1.00 9.00
CA THR A 31 1.12 1.36 10.25
C THR A 31 0.64 2.81 10.26
N ALA A 32 -0.54 3.03 10.85
CA ALA A 32 -1.08 4.37 11.14
C ALA A 32 -0.62 4.91 12.51
N GLN A 33 0.24 4.17 13.22
CA GLN A 33 0.76 4.59 14.51
C GLN A 33 2.29 4.65 14.49
N SER A 34 2.82 5.63 15.21
CA SER A 34 4.26 5.79 15.43
C SER A 34 4.54 6.00 16.91
N LEU A 35 5.53 5.30 17.45
CA LEU A 35 5.95 5.46 18.85
C LEU A 35 6.38 6.89 19.20
N THR A 36 6.87 7.65 18.21
CA THR A 36 7.39 9.00 18.43
C THR A 36 6.46 10.12 17.97
N ARG A 37 5.52 9.83 17.05
CA ARG A 37 4.64 10.82 16.41
C ARG A 37 3.16 10.62 16.74
N GLY A 38 2.78 9.49 17.35
CA GLY A 38 1.39 9.12 17.60
C GLY A 38 0.67 8.71 16.31
N ASP A 39 -0.49 9.30 16.00
CA ASP A 39 -1.26 9.04 14.79
C ASP A 39 -0.52 9.55 13.54
N VAL A 40 -0.30 8.66 12.60
CA VAL A 40 0.31 8.90 11.29
C VAL A 40 -0.52 8.30 10.16
N SER A 41 -1.84 8.31 10.29
CA SER A 41 -2.79 7.72 9.34
C SER A 41 -2.73 8.35 7.95
N ASP A 42 -2.33 9.60 7.84
CA ASP A 42 -2.07 10.29 6.57
C ASP A 42 -0.79 9.76 5.88
N ILE A 43 0.26 9.48 6.66
CA ILE A 43 1.49 8.87 6.16
C ILE A 43 1.21 7.42 5.73
N GLN A 44 0.41 6.66 6.50
CA GLN A 44 -0.04 5.32 6.11
C GLN A 44 -0.71 5.35 4.73
N ALA A 45 -1.66 6.27 4.55
CA ALA A 45 -2.41 6.41 3.30
C ALA A 45 -1.52 6.85 2.12
N ALA A 46 -0.57 7.75 2.35
CA ALA A 46 0.38 8.20 1.33
C ALA A 46 1.37 7.07 0.94
N ALA A 47 1.86 6.31 1.91
CA ALA A 47 2.74 5.18 1.67
C ALA A 47 2.04 4.08 0.87
N PHE A 48 0.77 3.80 1.19
CA PHE A 48 -0.04 2.86 0.41
C PHE A 48 -0.23 3.34 -1.04
N ALA A 49 -0.57 4.61 -1.26
CA ALA A 49 -0.72 5.17 -2.61
C ALA A 49 0.56 5.02 -3.43
N TYR A 50 1.71 5.33 -2.83
CA TYR A 50 3.01 5.21 -3.48
C TYR A 50 3.36 3.76 -3.81
N ALA A 51 3.18 2.85 -2.85
CA ALA A 51 3.43 1.42 -3.06
C ALA A 51 2.52 0.84 -4.15
N TYR A 52 1.23 1.19 -4.12
CA TYR A 52 0.27 0.75 -5.13
C TYR A 52 0.72 1.18 -6.54
N TYR A 53 1.06 2.44 -6.75
CA TYR A 53 1.48 2.92 -8.06
C TYR A 53 2.80 2.31 -8.54
N LEU A 54 3.72 2.00 -7.62
CA LEU A 54 4.94 1.24 -7.95
C LEU A 54 4.62 -0.18 -8.43
N VAL A 55 3.63 -0.82 -7.81
CA VAL A 55 3.16 -2.16 -8.20
C VAL A 55 2.43 -2.11 -9.53
N ASP A 56 1.46 -1.21 -9.69
CA ASP A 56 0.65 -1.06 -10.90
C ASP A 56 1.50 -0.74 -12.15
N ASN A 57 2.64 -0.10 -11.96
CA ASN A 57 3.59 0.20 -13.04
C ASN A 57 4.68 -0.87 -13.22
N ASN A 58 4.65 -1.98 -12.49
CA ASN A 58 5.58 -3.10 -12.64
C ASN A 58 4.89 -4.31 -13.29
N PRO A 59 5.25 -4.67 -14.55
CA PRO A 59 4.55 -5.71 -15.29
C PRO A 59 4.75 -7.14 -14.75
N TYR A 60 5.62 -7.32 -13.77
CA TYR A 60 5.95 -8.62 -13.19
C TYR A 60 5.37 -8.82 -11.79
N ILE A 61 4.49 -7.91 -11.34
CA ILE A 61 3.78 -8.04 -10.06
C ILE A 61 2.29 -8.19 -10.36
N ASP A 62 1.74 -9.37 -10.04
CA ASP A 62 0.36 -9.73 -10.37
C ASP A 62 -0.65 -9.29 -9.31
N ALA A 63 -0.21 -9.18 -8.05
CA ALA A 63 -1.09 -8.81 -6.95
C ALA A 63 -0.36 -8.10 -5.82
N PHE A 64 -1.10 -7.18 -5.18
CA PHE A 64 -0.72 -6.44 -3.99
C PHE A 64 -1.84 -6.58 -2.95
N ILE A 65 -1.65 -7.47 -1.98
CA ILE A 65 -2.67 -7.82 -0.99
C ILE A 65 -2.39 -7.04 0.29
N LEU A 66 -3.30 -6.12 0.61
CA LEU A 66 -3.18 -5.29 1.80
C LEU A 66 -3.54 -6.10 3.07
N ASN A 67 -2.67 -6.10 4.04
CA ASN A 67 -2.92 -6.53 5.41
C ASN A 67 -3.20 -5.28 6.26
N ARG A 68 -4.41 -5.03 6.65
CA ARG A 68 -5.66 -5.80 6.72
C ARG A 68 -6.89 -4.89 6.57
N GLN A 69 -8.09 -5.46 6.61
CA GLN A 69 -9.32 -4.67 6.51
C GLN A 69 -9.61 -3.86 7.80
N VAL A 70 -9.51 -4.48 8.96
CA VAL A 70 -9.75 -3.86 10.27
C VAL A 70 -8.52 -4.09 11.15
N ASP A 71 -8.13 -3.11 11.94
CA ASP A 71 -7.04 -3.26 12.91
C ASP A 71 -7.28 -4.46 13.83
N ALA A 72 -6.22 -5.08 14.33
CA ALA A 72 -6.28 -6.07 15.38
C ALA A 72 -5.95 -5.44 16.74
N VAL A 73 -6.72 -5.75 17.79
CA VAL A 73 -6.54 -5.20 19.13
C VAL A 73 -5.10 -5.39 19.62
N ILE A 74 -4.57 -6.61 19.50
CA ILE A 74 -3.21 -6.93 19.96
C ILE A 74 -2.11 -6.13 19.22
N GLU A 75 -2.33 -5.83 17.96
CA GLU A 75 -1.37 -5.01 17.18
C GLU A 75 -1.44 -3.54 17.59
N VAL A 76 -2.65 -3.01 17.82
CA VAL A 76 -2.85 -1.64 18.29
C VAL A 76 -2.21 -1.43 19.66
N GLU A 77 -2.33 -2.41 20.58
CA GLU A 77 -1.65 -2.41 21.88
C GLU A 77 -0.10 -2.36 21.74
N GLN A 78 0.43 -2.89 20.64
CA GLN A 78 1.85 -2.86 20.28
C GLN A 78 2.23 -1.66 19.40
N SER A 79 1.37 -0.64 19.31
CA SER A 79 1.55 0.54 18.45
C SER A 79 1.63 0.23 16.96
N CYS A 80 0.93 -0.80 16.52
CA CYS A 80 0.77 -1.19 15.11
C CYS A 80 -0.70 -1.12 14.70
N SER A 81 -1.01 -0.38 13.63
CA SER A 81 -2.38 -0.14 13.15
C SER A 81 -2.40 -0.20 11.63
N PHE A 82 -2.57 -1.41 11.09
CA PHE A 82 -2.43 -1.69 9.64
C PHE A 82 -3.75 -1.62 8.87
N GLY A 83 -4.88 -1.73 9.56
CA GLY A 83 -6.21 -1.82 8.95
C GLY A 83 -6.62 -0.58 8.14
N LEU A 84 -7.62 -0.77 7.29
CA LEU A 84 -8.38 0.31 6.65
C LEU A 84 -9.33 0.99 7.65
N TRP A 85 -9.75 0.25 8.68
CA TRP A 85 -10.65 0.66 9.74
C TRP A 85 -9.99 0.50 11.10
N THR A 86 -10.31 1.39 12.04
CA THR A 86 -9.98 1.19 13.45
C THR A 86 -10.83 0.08 14.04
N VAL A 87 -10.33 -0.58 15.11
CA VAL A 87 -11.02 -1.63 15.84
C VAL A 87 -11.59 -1.13 17.16
N ASP A 88 -12.68 -1.73 17.63
CA ASP A 88 -13.21 -1.51 18.98
C ASP A 88 -12.29 -2.16 20.03
N MET A 89 -11.56 -1.32 20.77
CA MET A 89 -10.64 -1.76 21.83
C MET A 89 -11.33 -2.32 23.07
N SER A 90 -12.64 -2.08 23.24
CA SER A 90 -13.41 -2.62 24.37
C SER A 90 -13.79 -4.10 24.19
N SER A 91 -13.60 -4.64 23.01
CA SER A 91 -14.01 -6.00 22.62
C SER A 91 -12.82 -6.83 22.12
N PRO A 92 -11.82 -7.17 22.98
CA PRO A 92 -10.54 -7.74 22.54
C PRO A 92 -10.65 -9.11 21.83
N ASN A 93 -11.73 -9.83 22.07
CA ASN A 93 -11.99 -11.14 21.46
C ASN A 93 -12.82 -11.06 20.15
N ARG A 94 -13.14 -9.86 19.68
CA ARG A 94 -13.97 -9.64 18.47
C ARG A 94 -13.39 -8.52 17.63
N VAL A 95 -13.29 -8.75 16.33
CA VAL A 95 -12.87 -7.71 15.39
C VAL A 95 -14.12 -6.91 14.98
N ILE A 96 -14.30 -5.74 15.59
CA ILE A 96 -15.41 -4.83 15.30
C ILE A 96 -14.85 -3.55 14.72
N ALA A 97 -15.18 -3.25 13.47
CA ALA A 97 -14.80 -2.01 12.81
C ALA A 97 -15.54 -0.79 13.40
N VAL A 98 -14.82 0.30 13.66
CA VAL A 98 -15.39 1.52 14.26
C VAL A 98 -15.39 2.67 13.25
N MET A 99 -14.23 3.14 12.81
CA MET A 99 -14.10 4.28 11.90
C MET A 99 -13.16 3.97 10.74
N PRO A 100 -13.47 4.43 9.52
CA PRO A 100 -12.52 4.35 8.41
C PRO A 100 -11.35 5.29 8.66
N LYS A 101 -10.13 4.82 8.37
CA LYS A 101 -8.92 5.65 8.36
C LYS A 101 -8.74 6.34 6.99
N ASN A 102 -7.79 7.26 6.89
CA ASN A 102 -7.51 7.99 5.64
C ASN A 102 -7.19 7.03 4.47
N ILE A 103 -6.47 5.93 4.75
CA ILE A 103 -6.15 4.89 3.76
C ILE A 103 -7.40 4.23 3.13
N TYR A 104 -8.55 4.20 3.83
CA TYR A 104 -9.77 3.57 3.30
C TYR A 104 -10.22 4.19 1.98
N ASN A 105 -10.24 5.50 1.89
CA ASN A 105 -10.64 6.19 0.67
C ASN A 105 -9.59 6.00 -0.45
N VAL A 106 -8.31 6.00 -0.11
CA VAL A 106 -7.25 5.71 -1.07
C VAL A 106 -7.45 4.31 -1.62
N PHE A 107 -7.53 3.29 -0.76
CA PHE A 107 -7.77 1.90 -1.15
C PHE A 107 -9.00 1.73 -2.05
N LYS A 108 -10.13 2.38 -1.68
CA LYS A 108 -11.40 2.27 -2.39
C LYS A 108 -11.35 2.84 -3.80
N TYR A 109 -10.55 3.87 -4.04
CA TYR A 109 -10.61 4.63 -5.28
C TYR A 109 -9.34 4.58 -6.13
N ILE A 110 -8.23 4.02 -5.62
CA ILE A 110 -6.93 4.08 -6.28
C ILE A 110 -6.91 3.36 -7.63
N ASP A 111 -7.71 2.32 -7.80
CA ASP A 111 -7.88 1.57 -9.06
C ASP A 111 -9.14 2.01 -9.83
N THR A 112 -9.39 3.32 -9.85
CA THR A 112 -10.54 3.91 -10.54
C THR A 112 -10.16 5.21 -11.23
N ASN A 113 -11.08 5.78 -12.03
CA ASN A 113 -10.92 7.11 -12.62
C ASN A 113 -10.88 8.26 -11.58
N LYS A 114 -11.05 7.96 -10.29
CA LYS A 114 -10.92 8.90 -9.17
C LYS A 114 -9.56 8.82 -8.48
N SER A 115 -8.68 7.94 -8.93
CA SER A 115 -7.39 7.65 -8.31
C SER A 115 -6.60 8.91 -7.97
N LEU A 116 -6.30 9.76 -8.94
CA LEU A 116 -5.53 10.99 -8.73
C LEU A 116 -6.18 11.94 -7.71
N LYS A 117 -7.51 12.04 -7.70
CA LYS A 117 -8.23 12.86 -6.71
C LYS A 117 -7.97 12.39 -5.27
N TYR A 118 -7.96 11.07 -5.04
CA TYR A 118 -7.83 10.50 -3.70
C TYR A 118 -6.37 10.29 -3.27
N THR A 119 -5.41 10.48 -4.17
CA THR A 119 -3.98 10.38 -3.90
C THR A 119 -3.24 11.72 -3.96
N GLU A 120 -3.92 12.82 -4.31
CA GLU A 120 -3.32 14.15 -4.46
C GLU A 120 -2.56 14.62 -3.20
N PHE A 121 -3.16 14.41 -2.01
CA PHE A 121 -2.55 14.78 -0.73
C PHE A 121 -1.20 14.07 -0.48
N ALA A 122 -1.05 12.86 -1.00
CA ALA A 122 0.15 12.05 -0.80
C ALA A 122 1.40 12.67 -1.45
N LYS A 123 1.24 13.38 -2.54
CA LYS A 123 2.34 14.10 -3.21
C LYS A 123 3.02 15.09 -2.28
N LYS A 124 2.23 15.85 -1.49
CA LYS A 124 2.76 16.78 -0.49
C LYS A 124 3.50 16.07 0.63
N ILE A 125 3.01 14.92 1.09
CA ILE A 125 3.65 14.14 2.17
C ILE A 125 4.96 13.54 1.70
N ILE A 126 4.99 13.03 0.47
CA ILE A 126 6.17 12.41 -0.16
C ILE A 126 7.20 13.49 -0.59
N GLY A 127 6.75 14.71 -0.85
CA GLY A 127 7.61 15.82 -1.33
C GLY A 127 7.83 15.82 -2.84
N ILE A 128 6.83 15.40 -3.62
CA ILE A 128 6.86 15.37 -5.08
C ILE A 128 5.82 16.30 -5.68
N ASN A 129 5.99 16.71 -6.93
CA ASN A 129 5.01 17.49 -7.67
C ASN A 129 4.09 16.59 -8.51
N LYS A 130 4.64 15.53 -9.07
CA LYS A 130 3.95 14.56 -9.92
C LYS A 130 4.36 13.14 -9.54
N TRP A 131 3.47 12.18 -9.75
CA TRP A 131 3.78 10.76 -9.55
C TRP A 131 4.91 10.28 -10.48
N SER A 132 4.99 10.83 -11.70
CA SER A 132 6.07 10.57 -12.64
C SER A 132 7.47 10.99 -12.15
N ASP A 133 7.57 11.84 -11.11
CA ASP A 133 8.86 12.21 -10.50
C ASP A 133 9.52 11.02 -9.78
N VAL A 134 8.72 10.05 -9.31
CA VAL A 134 9.18 8.90 -8.51
C VAL A 134 8.78 7.54 -9.08
N ILE A 135 7.90 7.51 -10.09
CA ILE A 135 7.43 6.30 -10.76
C ILE A 135 7.69 6.40 -12.25
N PRO A 136 8.80 5.82 -12.75
CA PRO A 136 9.10 5.82 -14.17
C PRO A 136 7.98 5.16 -14.98
N GLY A 137 7.51 5.84 -16.02
CA GLY A 137 6.45 5.32 -16.89
C GLY A 137 5.04 5.37 -16.27
N PHE A 138 4.81 6.25 -15.28
CA PHE A 138 3.48 6.45 -14.68
C PHE A 138 2.40 6.62 -15.75
N LYS A 139 1.34 5.80 -15.67
CA LYS A 139 0.37 5.62 -16.76
C LYS A 139 -0.80 6.59 -16.73
N LEU A 140 -1.14 7.13 -15.55
CA LEU A 140 -2.29 8.04 -15.42
C LEU A 140 -1.88 9.46 -15.87
N GLN A 141 -2.82 10.17 -16.50
CA GLN A 141 -2.62 11.58 -16.86
C GLN A 141 -2.81 12.44 -15.62
N GLU A 142 -1.78 13.20 -15.28
CA GLU A 142 -1.75 14.14 -14.16
C GLU A 142 -2.12 15.56 -14.55
#